data_36dedf27ed1ac69b7140433a17782746
#
_entry.id   36dedf27ed1ac69b7140433a17782746
#
_cell.length_a   1.000
_cell.length_b   1.000
_cell.length_c   1.000
_cell.angle_alpha   90.00
_cell.angle_beta   90.00
_cell.angle_gamma   90.00
#
_symmetry.space_group_name_H-M   'P 1'
#
loop_
_entity.id
_entity.type
_entity.pdbx_description
1 polymer ?
#
loop_
_entity_poly.entity_id
_entity_poly.type
_entity_poly.pdbx_seq_one_letter_code
_entity_poly.pdbx_strand_id
1 'polypeptide(L)'
;MNEVVVSIREELIKRCEAYNKKYGYDFWNDHIKYVVKNAVDLAKKYNADSEIVELGALLHDISMPSEYGSREEHHIYGAEIADELLTKLNYPEDRKERVKECVLKHRGSKNLPKNTIEEKCVADADALAHFDRIPSLFHLAYGKNEMDMTIEEGIKFVKKKLEKSYNKLTDRTKEEVKDKYENIMKVLFV
;
A
#
# COMPACT_ATOMS: atom_id res chain seq x y z
N MET A 1 -1.05 21.98 -5.29
CA MET A 1 -0.68 20.55 -5.36
C MET A 1 0.62 20.49 -6.16
N ASN A 2 1.63 19.75 -5.70
CA ASN A 2 2.91 19.68 -6.41
C ASN A 2 2.70 18.99 -7.77
N GLU A 3 3.26 19.54 -8.85
CA GLU A 3 3.13 19.02 -10.22
C GLU A 3 3.65 17.58 -10.34
N VAL A 4 4.71 17.23 -9.60
CA VAL A 4 5.26 15.87 -9.58
C VAL A 4 4.24 14.87 -9.00
N VAL A 5 3.60 15.21 -7.88
CA VAL A 5 2.58 14.35 -7.26
C VAL A 5 1.40 14.13 -8.22
N VAL A 6 0.97 15.18 -8.93
CA VAL A 6 -0.11 15.08 -9.93
C VAL A 6 0.29 14.14 -11.05
N SER A 7 1.47 14.34 -11.65
CA SER A 7 1.98 13.52 -12.77
C SER A 7 2.14 12.05 -12.37
N ILE A 8 2.67 11.76 -11.19
CA ILE A 8 2.80 10.39 -10.68
C ILE A 8 1.43 9.75 -10.46
N ARG A 9 0.48 10.48 -9.90
CA ARG A 9 -0.89 9.99 -9.68
C ARG A 9 -1.58 9.64 -10.99
N GLU A 10 -1.48 10.50 -12.00
CA GLU A 10 -2.08 10.28 -13.33
C GLU A 10 -1.48 9.04 -14.00
N GLU A 11 -0.15 8.89 -13.98
CA GLU A 11 0.53 7.72 -14.55
C GLU A 11 0.14 6.43 -13.83
N LEU A 12 0.07 6.46 -12.49
CA LEU A 12 -0.38 5.32 -11.69
C LEU A 12 -1.82 4.92 -12.03
N ILE A 13 -2.76 5.87 -12.06
CA ILE A 13 -4.17 5.60 -12.39
C ILE A 13 -4.29 4.95 -13.77
N LYS A 14 -3.56 5.46 -14.77
CA LYS A 14 -3.53 4.88 -16.11
C LYS A 14 -3.07 3.42 -16.10
N ARG A 15 -2.04 3.07 -15.32
CA ARG A 15 -1.59 1.68 -15.17
C ARG A 15 -2.63 0.81 -14.47
N CYS A 16 -3.25 1.33 -13.40
CA CYS A 16 -4.33 0.63 -12.69
C CYS A 16 -5.54 0.36 -13.59
N GLU A 17 -5.95 1.30 -14.43
CA GLU A 17 -7.04 1.13 -15.40
C GLU A 17 -6.71 0.04 -16.45
N ALA A 18 -5.49 0.02 -16.97
CA ALA A 18 -5.04 -1.01 -17.90
C ALA A 18 -5.07 -2.40 -17.26
N TYR A 19 -4.56 -2.51 -16.03
CA TYR A 19 -4.58 -3.75 -15.26
C TYR A 19 -6.00 -4.23 -14.97
N ASN A 20 -6.88 -3.32 -14.53
CA ASN A 20 -8.28 -3.64 -14.24
C ASN A 20 -9.02 -4.19 -15.47
N LYS A 21 -8.83 -3.59 -16.65
CA LYS A 21 -9.41 -4.09 -17.91
C LYS A 21 -8.97 -5.52 -18.20
N LYS A 22 -7.75 -5.90 -17.85
CA LYS A 22 -7.17 -7.21 -18.16
C LYS A 22 -7.54 -8.27 -17.11
N TYR A 23 -7.53 -7.90 -15.83
CA TYR A 23 -7.61 -8.86 -14.73
C TYR A 23 -8.83 -8.67 -13.81
N GLY A 24 -9.57 -7.57 -13.94
CA GLY A 24 -10.78 -7.30 -13.14
C GLY A 24 -10.50 -6.89 -11.70
N TYR A 25 -9.27 -6.41 -11.38
CA TYR A 25 -8.94 -5.85 -10.07
C TYR A 25 -8.49 -4.40 -10.20
N ASP A 26 -9.16 -3.51 -9.49
CA ASP A 26 -8.91 -2.08 -9.53
C ASP A 26 -7.99 -1.65 -8.38
N PHE A 27 -6.67 -1.72 -8.61
CA PHE A 27 -5.67 -1.33 -7.61
C PHE A 27 -5.89 0.08 -7.05
N TRP A 28 -6.30 1.04 -7.90
CA TRP A 28 -6.55 2.40 -7.46
C TRP A 28 -7.75 2.47 -6.52
N ASN A 29 -8.91 2.01 -6.98
CA ASN A 29 -10.16 2.15 -6.23
C ASN A 29 -10.28 1.18 -5.05
N ASP A 30 -9.62 0.03 -5.10
CA ASP A 30 -9.76 -1.00 -4.08
C ASP A 30 -8.60 -1.04 -3.07
N HIS A 31 -7.49 -0.30 -3.32
CA HIS A 31 -6.36 -0.27 -2.41
C HIS A 31 -5.65 1.09 -2.35
N ILE A 32 -5.00 1.55 -3.43
CA ILE A 32 -3.99 2.62 -3.36
C ILE A 32 -4.58 3.95 -2.89
N LYS A 33 -5.79 4.34 -3.30
CA LYS A 33 -6.41 5.59 -2.84
C LYS A 33 -6.60 5.65 -1.32
N TYR A 34 -6.85 4.50 -0.67
CA TYR A 34 -6.96 4.40 0.79
C TYR A 34 -5.59 4.51 1.45
N VAL A 35 -4.55 3.89 0.85
CA VAL A 35 -3.17 4.04 1.30
C VAL A 35 -2.76 5.51 1.25
N VAL A 36 -2.97 6.19 0.12
CA VAL A 36 -2.63 7.62 -0.03
C VAL A 36 -3.36 8.49 0.99
N LYS A 37 -4.67 8.26 1.19
CA LYS A 37 -5.44 8.98 2.20
C LYS A 37 -4.84 8.82 3.59
N ASN A 38 -4.62 7.59 4.02
CA ASN A 38 -4.07 7.28 5.34
C ASN A 38 -2.65 7.83 5.50
N ALA A 39 -1.83 7.75 4.45
CA ALA A 39 -0.46 8.25 4.44
C ALA A 39 -0.40 9.78 4.66
N VAL A 40 -1.24 10.53 3.95
CA VAL A 40 -1.33 11.99 4.12
C VAL A 40 -1.83 12.37 5.52
N ASP A 41 -2.81 11.63 6.05
CA ASP A 41 -3.33 11.87 7.41
C ASP A 41 -2.25 11.57 8.47
N LEU A 42 -1.51 10.47 8.33
CA LEU A 42 -0.39 10.12 9.21
C LEU A 42 0.77 11.11 9.10
N ALA A 43 1.11 11.56 7.88
CA ALA A 43 2.17 12.55 7.66
C ALA A 43 1.89 13.85 8.41
N LYS A 44 0.66 14.37 8.31
CA LYS A 44 0.22 15.56 9.05
C LYS A 44 0.31 15.33 10.57
N LYS A 45 -0.19 14.19 11.04
CA LYS A 45 -0.24 13.83 12.45
C LYS A 45 1.15 13.70 13.08
N TYR A 46 2.11 13.14 12.34
CA TYR A 46 3.44 12.86 12.84
C TYR A 46 4.49 13.88 12.42
N ASN A 47 4.04 14.99 11.77
CA ASN A 47 4.91 16.04 11.24
C ASN A 47 6.02 15.50 10.31
N ALA A 48 5.65 14.52 9.48
CA ALA A 48 6.50 13.98 8.42
C ALA A 48 6.45 14.85 7.15
N ASP A 49 7.41 14.65 6.25
CA ASP A 49 7.39 15.29 4.94
C ASP A 49 6.24 14.74 4.10
N SER A 50 5.13 15.50 4.04
CA SER A 50 3.88 15.06 3.39
C SER A 50 4.05 14.72 1.92
N GLU A 51 4.96 15.39 1.19
CA GLU A 51 5.21 15.10 -0.23
C GLU A 51 5.94 13.77 -0.40
N ILE A 52 6.98 13.51 0.39
CA ILE A 52 7.69 12.22 0.38
C ILE A 52 6.73 11.06 0.72
N VAL A 53 5.91 11.26 1.75
CA VAL A 53 4.94 10.25 2.19
C VAL A 53 3.87 10.00 1.12
N GLU A 54 3.34 11.05 0.49
CA GLU A 54 2.34 10.91 -0.57
C GLU A 54 2.90 10.22 -1.80
N LEU A 55 4.10 10.59 -2.26
CA LEU A 55 4.79 9.93 -3.37
C LEU A 55 5.12 8.46 -3.04
N GLY A 56 5.61 8.19 -1.84
CA GLY A 56 5.85 6.82 -1.36
C GLY A 56 4.58 5.97 -1.36
N ALA A 57 3.45 6.54 -0.91
CA ALA A 57 2.16 5.87 -0.90
C ALA A 57 1.60 5.62 -2.31
N LEU A 58 1.77 6.57 -3.24
CA LEU A 58 1.38 6.39 -4.65
C LEU A 58 2.18 5.27 -5.33
N LEU A 59 3.46 5.15 -4.99
CA LEU A 59 4.40 4.27 -5.70
C LEU A 59 4.64 2.92 -5.01
N HIS A 60 4.16 2.71 -3.77
CA HIS A 60 4.50 1.51 -2.97
C HIS A 60 4.24 0.17 -3.70
N ASP A 61 3.14 0.07 -4.41
CA ASP A 61 2.73 -1.13 -5.15
C ASP A 61 2.74 -0.94 -6.68
N ILE A 62 3.42 0.09 -7.23
CA ILE A 62 3.37 0.45 -8.67
C ILE A 62 3.79 -0.68 -9.60
N SER A 63 4.68 -1.58 -9.17
CA SER A 63 5.11 -2.72 -9.99
C SER A 63 3.96 -3.68 -10.29
N MET A 64 2.98 -3.80 -9.40
CA MET A 64 1.84 -4.69 -9.56
C MET A 64 0.95 -4.30 -10.75
N PRO A 65 0.37 -3.08 -10.84
CA PRO A 65 -0.39 -2.66 -12.02
C PRO A 65 0.49 -2.42 -13.26
N SER A 66 1.83 -2.39 -13.10
CA SER A 66 2.77 -2.30 -14.22
C SER A 66 3.14 -3.67 -14.78
N GLU A 67 2.72 -4.77 -14.15
CA GLU A 67 3.09 -6.14 -14.51
C GLU A 67 4.62 -6.31 -14.63
N TYR A 68 5.38 -5.64 -13.75
CA TYR A 68 6.84 -5.62 -13.78
C TYR A 68 7.43 -6.37 -12.59
N GLY A 69 8.14 -7.44 -12.88
CA GLY A 69 8.79 -8.28 -11.88
C GLY A 69 7.83 -9.25 -11.17
N SER A 70 8.31 -9.87 -10.09
CA SER A 70 7.55 -10.83 -9.32
C SER A 70 6.72 -10.15 -8.22
N ARG A 71 5.56 -10.74 -7.89
CA ARG A 71 4.74 -10.31 -6.74
C ARG A 71 5.51 -10.39 -5.42
N GLU A 72 6.41 -11.35 -5.30
CA GLU A 72 7.21 -11.55 -4.08
C GLU A 72 8.20 -10.41 -3.86
N GLU A 73 8.70 -9.80 -4.92
CA GLU A 73 9.71 -8.73 -4.90
C GLU A 73 9.15 -7.38 -5.40
N HIS A 74 7.81 -7.22 -5.38
CA HIS A 74 7.14 -6.00 -5.88
C HIS A 74 7.72 -4.71 -5.28
N HIS A 75 8.21 -4.72 -4.04
CA HIS A 75 8.83 -3.57 -3.38
C HIS A 75 10.17 -3.18 -4.01
N ILE A 76 10.95 -4.14 -4.51
CA ILE A 76 12.21 -3.88 -5.23
C ILE A 76 11.90 -3.29 -6.60
N TYR A 77 11.09 -3.98 -7.38
CA TYR A 77 10.68 -3.50 -8.71
C TYR A 77 9.88 -2.21 -8.65
N GLY A 78 9.10 -2.00 -7.58
CA GLY A 78 8.42 -0.73 -7.33
C GLY A 78 9.39 0.43 -7.13
N ALA A 79 10.49 0.21 -6.41
CA ALA A 79 11.52 1.22 -6.21
C ALA A 79 12.30 1.53 -7.50
N GLU A 80 12.53 0.55 -8.37
CA GLU A 80 13.11 0.77 -9.71
C GLU A 80 12.21 1.65 -10.58
N ILE A 81 10.90 1.36 -10.63
CA ILE A 81 9.92 2.19 -11.36
C ILE A 81 9.84 3.59 -10.75
N ALA A 82 9.86 3.71 -9.42
CA ALA A 82 9.85 5.00 -8.73
C ALA A 82 11.07 5.85 -9.12
N ASP A 83 12.25 5.24 -9.14
CA ASP A 83 13.49 5.90 -9.58
C ASP A 83 13.36 6.44 -11.03
N GLU A 84 12.90 5.60 -11.95
CA GLU A 84 12.71 5.95 -13.35
C GLU A 84 11.73 7.10 -13.53
N LEU A 85 10.55 7.02 -12.91
CA LEU A 85 9.50 8.04 -13.05
C LEU A 85 9.92 9.39 -12.43
N LEU A 86 10.49 9.37 -11.23
CA LEU A 86 10.93 10.57 -10.55
C LEU A 86 12.13 11.22 -11.26
N THR A 87 13.04 10.43 -11.83
CA THR A 87 14.15 10.93 -12.66
C THR A 87 13.62 11.63 -13.92
N LYS A 88 12.64 11.05 -14.61
CA LYS A 88 12.00 11.68 -15.79
C LYS A 88 11.33 13.01 -15.47
N LEU A 89 10.87 13.19 -14.24
CA LEU A 89 10.24 14.43 -13.76
C LEU A 89 11.27 15.41 -13.14
N ASN A 90 12.56 15.14 -13.26
CA ASN A 90 13.65 15.95 -12.68
C ASN A 90 13.46 16.19 -11.16
N TYR A 91 12.92 15.19 -10.45
CA TYR A 91 12.73 15.30 -9.00
C TYR A 91 14.09 15.29 -8.29
N PRO A 92 14.30 16.14 -7.24
CA PRO A 92 15.58 16.24 -6.55
C PRO A 92 16.10 14.90 -6.05
N GLU A 93 17.38 14.60 -6.28
CA GLU A 93 17.99 13.29 -6.03
C GLU A 93 17.85 12.81 -4.58
N ASP A 94 18.16 13.72 -3.63
CA ASP A 94 18.05 13.43 -2.19
C ASP A 94 16.61 13.09 -1.77
N ARG A 95 15.63 13.76 -2.35
CA ARG A 95 14.21 13.50 -2.10
C ARG A 95 13.74 12.21 -2.79
N LYS A 96 14.22 11.96 -4.01
CA LYS A 96 13.94 10.74 -4.77
C LYS A 96 14.39 9.49 -3.98
N GLU A 97 15.58 9.49 -3.42
CA GLU A 97 16.07 8.39 -2.58
C GLU A 97 15.18 8.16 -1.36
N ARG A 98 14.68 9.21 -0.70
CA ARG A 98 13.75 9.08 0.42
C ARG A 98 12.41 8.44 -0.01
N VAL A 99 11.88 8.77 -1.18
CA VAL A 99 10.67 8.12 -1.73
C VAL A 99 10.94 6.65 -2.02
N LYS A 100 12.06 6.32 -2.65
CA LYS A 100 12.47 4.93 -2.96
C LYS A 100 12.58 4.09 -1.67
N GLU A 101 13.18 4.64 -0.62
CA GLU A 101 13.26 3.97 0.68
C GLU A 101 11.88 3.68 1.28
N CYS A 102 10.91 4.60 1.15
CA CYS A 102 9.52 4.34 1.54
C CYS A 102 8.92 3.18 0.75
N VAL A 103 9.15 3.12 -0.57
CA VAL A 103 8.67 2.04 -1.43
C VAL A 103 9.34 0.70 -1.07
N LEU A 104 10.65 0.66 -0.88
CA LEU A 104 11.39 -0.55 -0.51
C LEU A 104 10.94 -1.13 0.83
N LYS A 105 10.68 -0.27 1.81
CA LYS A 105 10.46 -0.68 3.21
C LYS A 105 8.98 -0.79 3.62
N HIS A 106 8.04 -0.48 2.72
CA HIS A 106 6.62 -0.57 3.07
C HIS A 106 6.19 -2.01 3.41
N ARG A 107 6.85 -3.02 2.83
CA ARG A 107 6.46 -4.41 2.93
C ARG A 107 6.73 -5.01 4.32
N GLY A 108 5.67 -5.29 5.09
CA GLY A 108 5.77 -5.86 6.43
C GLY A 108 6.29 -7.31 6.51
N SER A 109 6.19 -8.08 5.41
CA SER A 109 6.58 -9.50 5.40
C SER A 109 8.11 -9.73 5.31
N LYS A 110 8.89 -8.70 4.98
CA LYS A 110 10.36 -8.78 4.86
C LYS A 110 11.10 -8.25 6.10
N ASN A 111 10.38 -7.79 7.10
CA ASN A 111 10.94 -7.28 8.36
C ASN A 111 12.08 -6.25 8.19
N LEU A 112 11.97 -5.41 7.14
CA LEU A 112 12.94 -4.37 6.86
C LEU A 112 12.82 -3.24 7.89
N PRO A 113 13.93 -2.78 8.50
CA PRO A 113 13.90 -1.72 9.49
C PRO A 113 13.44 -0.40 8.85
N LYS A 114 12.48 0.27 9.49
CA LYS A 114 11.99 1.59 9.09
C LYS A 114 12.69 2.65 9.94
N ASN A 115 13.59 3.39 9.31
CA ASN A 115 14.50 4.32 9.98
C ASN A 115 13.91 5.74 10.09
N THR A 116 13.06 6.13 9.14
CA THR A 116 12.46 7.47 9.10
C THR A 116 10.98 7.44 9.44
N ILE A 117 10.43 8.61 9.76
CA ILE A 117 9.01 8.76 10.03
C ILE A 117 8.18 8.58 8.75
N GLU A 118 8.72 8.97 7.59
CA GLU A 118 8.09 8.81 6.28
C GLU A 118 7.91 7.32 5.93
N GLU A 119 8.97 6.50 6.13
CA GLU A 119 8.91 5.05 5.92
C GLU A 119 7.85 4.40 6.82
N LYS A 120 7.74 4.84 8.07
CA LYS A 120 6.72 4.36 9.02
C LYS A 120 5.32 4.77 8.57
N CYS A 121 5.12 6.03 8.16
CA CYS A 121 3.83 6.51 7.67
C CYS A 121 3.33 5.71 6.45
N VAL A 122 4.18 5.45 5.46
CA VAL A 122 3.81 4.68 4.26
C VAL A 122 3.48 3.23 4.62
N ALA A 123 4.29 2.58 5.44
CA ALA A 123 4.07 1.19 5.85
C ALA A 123 2.81 1.03 6.72
N ASP A 124 2.55 1.97 7.64
CA ASP A 124 1.33 1.97 8.45
C ASP A 124 0.09 2.26 7.58
N ALA A 125 0.19 3.18 6.62
CA ALA A 125 -0.89 3.53 5.70
C ALA A 125 -1.33 2.34 4.84
N ASP A 126 -0.37 1.56 4.30
CA ASP A 126 -0.66 0.33 3.58
C ASP A 126 -1.40 -0.69 4.49
N ALA A 127 -0.95 -0.85 5.73
CA ALA A 127 -1.63 -1.73 6.68
C ALA A 127 -3.05 -1.26 6.99
N LEU A 128 -3.25 0.04 7.22
CA LEU A 128 -4.56 0.63 7.52
C LEU A 128 -5.55 0.48 6.37
N ALA A 129 -5.10 0.58 5.12
CA ALA A 129 -5.95 0.43 3.95
C ALA A 129 -6.66 -0.94 3.91
N HIS A 130 -6.06 -2.00 4.46
CA HIS A 130 -6.70 -3.30 4.58
C HIS A 130 -7.90 -3.30 5.53
N PHE A 131 -7.89 -2.46 6.58
CA PHE A 131 -9.03 -2.28 7.48
C PHE A 131 -10.11 -1.36 6.90
N ASP A 132 -9.72 -0.44 6.00
CA ASP A 132 -10.66 0.48 5.35
C ASP A 132 -11.39 -0.19 4.18
N ARG A 133 -10.79 -1.21 3.56
CA ARG A 133 -11.32 -1.86 2.37
C ARG A 133 -11.29 -3.38 2.46
N ILE A 134 -11.89 -3.94 3.51
CA ILE A 134 -12.02 -5.40 3.70
C ILE A 134 -12.63 -6.12 2.49
N PRO A 135 -13.66 -5.57 1.78
CA PRO A 135 -14.18 -6.20 0.57
C PRO A 135 -13.12 -6.53 -0.48
N SER A 136 -12.06 -5.72 -0.61
CA SER A 136 -10.97 -6.00 -1.56
C SER A 136 -10.17 -7.26 -1.18
N LEU A 137 -10.04 -7.55 0.11
CA LEU A 137 -9.38 -8.78 0.58
C LEU A 137 -10.20 -10.02 0.24
N PHE A 138 -11.54 -9.94 0.36
CA PHE A 138 -12.43 -11.01 -0.09
C PHE A 138 -12.40 -11.18 -1.62
N HIS A 139 -12.33 -10.07 -2.37
CA HIS A 139 -12.16 -10.15 -3.80
C HIS A 139 -10.86 -10.87 -4.18
N LEU A 140 -9.76 -10.61 -3.47
CA LEU A 140 -8.50 -11.34 -3.68
C LEU A 140 -8.60 -12.82 -3.31
N ALA A 141 -9.41 -13.17 -2.31
CA ALA A 141 -9.62 -14.56 -1.90
C ALA A 141 -10.47 -15.37 -2.90
N TYR A 142 -11.49 -14.73 -3.52
CA TYR A 142 -12.47 -15.40 -4.38
C TYR A 142 -12.40 -14.99 -5.85
N GLY A 143 -11.55 -14.04 -6.21
CA GLY A 143 -11.43 -13.52 -7.59
C GLY A 143 -10.88 -14.57 -8.54
N LYS A 144 -11.33 -14.51 -9.79
CA LYS A 144 -11.12 -15.50 -10.86
C LYS A 144 -9.67 -15.92 -11.17
N ASN A 145 -8.69 -15.22 -10.63
CA ASN A 145 -7.31 -15.34 -11.11
C ASN A 145 -6.34 -16.10 -10.21
N GLU A 146 -6.65 -16.45 -8.95
CA GLU A 146 -5.63 -17.08 -8.13
C GLU A 146 -6.08 -18.12 -7.09
N MET A 147 -7.33 -18.11 -6.59
CA MET A 147 -7.66 -19.04 -5.51
C MET A 147 -9.13 -19.46 -5.56
N ASP A 148 -9.37 -20.71 -5.90
CA ASP A 148 -10.68 -21.35 -5.82
C ASP A 148 -10.94 -21.74 -4.35
N MET A 149 -11.06 -20.70 -3.49
CA MET A 149 -11.23 -20.88 -2.04
C MET A 149 -12.68 -21.16 -1.67
N THR A 150 -12.89 -22.05 -0.72
CA THR A 150 -14.16 -22.16 -0.01
C THR A 150 -14.42 -20.90 0.83
N ILE A 151 -15.66 -20.71 1.30
CA ILE A 151 -16.01 -19.55 2.16
C ILE A 151 -15.10 -19.52 3.40
N GLU A 152 -14.91 -20.67 4.04
CA GLU A 152 -14.08 -20.82 5.25
C GLU A 152 -12.60 -20.49 4.99
N GLU A 153 -12.07 -20.93 3.85
CA GLU A 153 -10.69 -20.63 3.46
C GLU A 153 -10.49 -19.15 3.17
N GLY A 154 -11.44 -18.52 2.49
CA GLY A 154 -11.41 -17.08 2.23
C GLY A 154 -11.51 -16.26 3.51
N ILE A 155 -12.36 -16.63 4.46
CA ILE A 155 -12.41 -15.99 5.79
C ILE A 155 -11.06 -16.14 6.51
N LYS A 156 -10.46 -17.32 6.53
CA LYS A 156 -9.13 -17.56 7.13
C LYS A 156 -8.04 -16.72 6.45
N PHE A 157 -8.07 -16.61 5.12
CA PHE A 157 -7.16 -15.76 4.36
C PHE A 157 -7.27 -14.29 4.77
N VAL A 158 -8.50 -13.75 4.81
CA VAL A 158 -8.76 -12.35 5.20
C VAL A 158 -8.32 -12.10 6.64
N LYS A 159 -8.68 -12.98 7.59
CA LYS A 159 -8.24 -12.88 8.99
C LYS A 159 -6.73 -12.81 9.09
N LYS A 160 -6.02 -13.76 8.49
CA LYS A 160 -4.55 -13.81 8.51
C LYS A 160 -3.91 -12.57 7.88
N LYS A 161 -4.52 -12.00 6.82
CA LYS A 161 -4.06 -10.76 6.20
C LYS A 161 -4.23 -9.58 7.15
N LEU A 162 -5.38 -9.45 7.82
CA LEU A 162 -5.65 -8.39 8.80
C LEU A 162 -4.76 -8.50 10.03
N GLU A 163 -4.55 -9.70 10.58
CA GLU A 163 -3.61 -9.96 11.68
C GLU A 163 -2.18 -9.50 11.32
N LYS A 164 -1.70 -9.87 10.14
CA LYS A 164 -0.38 -9.43 9.66
C LYS A 164 -0.31 -7.91 9.51
N SER A 165 -1.38 -7.30 9.01
CA SER A 165 -1.46 -5.84 8.86
C SER A 165 -1.44 -5.15 10.22
N TYR A 166 -2.21 -5.63 11.21
CA TYR A 166 -2.19 -5.09 12.56
C TYR A 166 -0.82 -5.22 13.22
N ASN A 167 -0.19 -6.40 13.10
CA ASN A 167 1.10 -6.67 13.74
C ASN A 167 2.26 -5.84 13.17
N LYS A 168 2.18 -5.38 11.93
CA LYS A 168 3.21 -4.53 11.31
C LYS A 168 3.08 -3.04 11.62
N LEU A 169 1.95 -2.59 12.16
CA LEU A 169 1.74 -1.20 12.54
C LEU A 169 2.74 -0.78 13.62
N THR A 170 3.14 0.48 13.60
CA THR A 170 3.85 1.10 14.73
C THR A 170 2.98 1.07 15.98
N ASP A 171 3.59 1.03 17.16
CA ASP A 171 2.85 0.89 18.44
C ASP A 171 1.79 1.99 18.61
N ARG A 172 2.13 3.23 18.22
CA ARG A 172 1.20 4.35 18.28
C ARG A 172 -0.01 4.17 17.36
N THR A 173 0.21 3.79 16.11
CA THR A 173 -0.88 3.55 15.15
C THR A 173 -1.70 2.33 15.56
N LYS A 174 -1.04 1.30 16.10
CA LYS A 174 -1.69 0.08 16.62
C LYS A 174 -2.68 0.39 17.73
N GLU A 175 -2.29 1.22 18.71
CA GLU A 175 -3.18 1.61 19.81
C GLU A 175 -4.42 2.36 19.31
N GLU A 176 -4.26 3.26 18.32
CA GLU A 176 -5.36 4.05 17.77
C GLU A 176 -6.40 3.22 17.01
N VAL A 177 -6.00 2.11 16.39
CA VAL A 177 -6.91 1.28 15.59
C VAL A 177 -7.29 -0.02 16.27
N LYS A 178 -6.89 -0.21 17.52
CA LYS A 178 -7.12 -1.43 18.28
C LYS A 178 -8.59 -1.84 18.33
N ASP A 179 -9.46 -0.92 18.73
CA ASP A 179 -10.91 -1.19 18.81
C ASP A 179 -11.50 -1.54 17.44
N LYS A 180 -11.07 -0.83 16.39
CA LYS A 180 -11.48 -1.13 15.01
C LYS A 180 -11.07 -2.55 14.61
N TYR A 181 -9.81 -2.91 14.86
CA TYR A 181 -9.29 -4.24 14.59
C TYR A 181 -10.07 -5.33 15.35
N GLU A 182 -10.25 -5.16 16.67
CA GLU A 182 -10.96 -6.13 17.49
C GLU A 182 -12.42 -6.32 17.04
N ASN A 183 -13.12 -5.23 16.70
CA ASN A 183 -14.49 -5.30 16.19
C ASN A 183 -14.59 -6.01 14.83
N ILE A 184 -13.67 -5.75 13.93
CA ILE A 184 -13.60 -6.46 12.64
C ILE A 184 -13.34 -7.96 12.89
N MET A 185 -12.39 -8.28 13.75
CA MET A 185 -12.07 -9.67 14.04
C MET A 185 -13.24 -10.42 14.67
N LYS A 186 -14.04 -9.79 15.55
CA LYS A 186 -15.26 -10.39 16.11
C LYS A 186 -16.28 -10.75 15.03
N VAL A 187 -16.47 -9.89 14.02
CA VAL A 187 -17.40 -10.17 12.91
C VAL A 187 -16.92 -11.34 12.03
N LEU A 188 -15.60 -11.51 11.90
CA LEU A 188 -15.01 -12.59 11.11
C LEU A 188 -14.88 -13.92 11.89
N PHE A 189 -15.18 -13.92 13.18
CA PHE A 189 -15.27 -15.13 14.01
C PHE A 189 -16.69 -15.72 13.94
N VAL A 190 -17.03 -16.28 12.80
CA VAL A 190 -18.21 -17.13 12.64
C VAL A 190 -17.78 -18.57 12.64
#